data_844bbe0b9372369ed75e4edc85814a35
#
_entry.id   844bbe0b9372369ed75e4edc85814a35
#
_cell.length_a   1.000
_cell.length_b   1.000
_cell.length_c   1.000
_cell.angle_alpha   90.00
_cell.angle_beta   90.00
_cell.angle_gamma   90.00
#
_symmetry.space_group_name_H-M   'P 1'
#
loop_
_entity.id
_entity.type
_entity.pdbx_description
1 polymer ?
#
loop_
_entity_poly.entity_id
_entity_poly.type
_entity_poly.pdbx_seq_one_letter_code
_entity_poly.pdbx_strand_id
1 'polypeptide(L)'
;MNIILMGPPGAGKGTQAAKLVEKYGLKQISTGDLFRKAIKEETKFGVIAKYFISFGYLVPDDFTIQMIQEYLEENINTEEFKNGFILDGFPRTIIQARKLADICSMFNFKIDAVINLDIPEDVLVKRLSGRRTCA
;
A
#
# COMPACT_ATOMS: atom_id res chain seq x y z
N MET A 1 -1.03 -16.29 -1.96
CA MET A 1 -0.75 -15.80 -0.58
C MET A 1 -0.91 -14.28 -0.57
N ASN A 2 -1.74 -13.78 0.34
CA ASN A 2 -2.03 -12.35 0.42
C ASN A 2 -1.57 -11.82 1.77
N ILE A 3 -0.68 -10.82 1.76
CA ILE A 3 0.02 -10.33 2.94
C ILE A 3 -0.20 -8.82 3.07
N ILE A 4 -0.38 -8.36 4.31
CA ILE A 4 -0.32 -6.94 4.64
C ILE A 4 1.00 -6.68 5.36
N LEU A 5 1.77 -5.69 4.87
CA LEU A 5 2.95 -5.19 5.54
C LEU A 5 2.62 -3.89 6.26
N MET A 6 2.87 -3.87 7.56
CA MET A 6 2.67 -2.70 8.41
C MET A 6 4.00 -2.27 9.02
N GLY A 7 4.09 -1.01 9.37
CA GLY A 7 5.27 -0.46 10.01
C GLY A 7 5.42 1.01 9.67
N PRO A 8 6.14 1.78 10.51
CA PRO A 8 6.36 3.20 10.23
C PRO A 8 7.30 3.39 9.04
N PRO A 9 7.33 4.61 8.46
CA PRO A 9 8.33 4.93 7.45
C PRO A 9 9.74 4.66 7.99
N GLY A 10 10.61 4.08 7.16
CA GLY A 10 11.96 3.72 7.58
C GLY A 10 12.10 2.36 8.27
N ALA A 11 11.01 1.62 8.46
CA ALA A 11 11.04 0.28 9.09
C ALA A 11 11.59 -0.81 8.17
N GLY A 12 11.75 -0.54 6.87
CA GLY A 12 12.23 -1.51 5.90
C GLY A 12 11.13 -2.25 5.16
N LYS A 13 9.91 -1.72 5.13
CA LYS A 13 8.77 -2.34 4.42
C LYS A 13 9.08 -2.61 2.95
N GLY A 14 9.60 -1.61 2.25
CA GLY A 14 9.92 -1.75 0.82
C GLY A 14 10.97 -2.81 0.57
N THR A 15 12.00 -2.89 1.42
CA THR A 15 13.07 -3.89 1.33
C THR A 15 12.51 -5.29 1.56
N GLN A 16 11.68 -5.48 2.58
CA GLN A 16 11.07 -6.77 2.87
C GLN A 16 10.04 -7.16 1.81
N ALA A 17 9.26 -6.22 1.31
CA ALA A 17 8.32 -6.48 0.22
C ALA A 17 9.05 -6.96 -1.03
N ALA A 18 10.16 -6.32 -1.41
CA ALA A 18 10.95 -6.73 -2.57
C ALA A 18 11.45 -8.16 -2.44
N LYS A 19 11.91 -8.56 -1.26
CA LYS A 19 12.36 -9.94 -0.99
C LYS A 19 11.22 -10.95 -1.11
N LEU A 20 10.03 -10.60 -0.60
CA LEU A 20 8.85 -11.47 -0.70
C LEU A 20 8.36 -11.60 -2.14
N VAL A 21 8.39 -10.52 -2.90
CA VAL A 21 8.06 -10.54 -4.33
C VAL A 21 9.01 -11.46 -5.08
N GLU A 22 10.31 -11.33 -4.85
CA GLU A 22 11.32 -12.17 -5.50
C GLU A 22 11.15 -13.64 -5.14
N LYS A 23 10.95 -13.94 -3.85
CA LYS A 23 10.88 -15.32 -3.35
C LYS A 23 9.59 -16.04 -3.73
N TYR A 24 8.44 -15.36 -3.64
CA TYR A 24 7.12 -15.98 -3.78
C TYR A 24 6.35 -15.56 -5.02
N GLY A 25 6.88 -14.64 -5.81
CA GLY A 25 6.21 -14.15 -7.01
C GLY A 25 4.95 -13.34 -6.71
N LEU A 26 4.91 -12.63 -5.58
CA LEU A 26 3.77 -11.83 -5.18
C LEU A 26 3.74 -10.48 -5.90
N LYS A 27 2.55 -9.94 -6.12
CA LYS A 27 2.40 -8.58 -6.67
C LYS A 27 2.37 -7.58 -5.51
N GLN A 28 3.26 -6.60 -5.55
CA GLN A 28 3.25 -5.53 -4.54
C GLN A 28 2.24 -4.44 -4.92
N ILE A 29 1.38 -4.10 -3.97
CA ILE A 29 0.42 -3.00 -4.08
C ILE A 29 0.81 -1.95 -3.03
N SER A 30 1.44 -0.87 -3.47
CA SER A 30 1.81 0.25 -2.61
C SER A 30 0.87 1.43 -2.87
N THR A 31 0.16 1.87 -1.83
CA THR A 31 -0.73 3.04 -1.96
C THR A 31 0.04 4.29 -2.35
N GLY A 32 1.25 4.45 -1.82
CA GLY A 32 2.11 5.57 -2.19
C GLY A 32 2.43 5.58 -3.68
N ASP A 33 2.77 4.42 -4.24
CA ASP A 33 3.05 4.29 -5.67
C ASP A 33 1.80 4.53 -6.51
N LEU A 34 0.64 4.02 -6.08
CA LEU A 34 -0.63 4.24 -6.78
C LEU A 34 -1.00 5.73 -6.80
N PHE A 35 -0.82 6.44 -5.69
CA PHE A 35 -1.06 7.89 -5.65
C PHE A 35 -0.08 8.65 -6.53
N ARG A 36 1.20 8.32 -6.50
CA ARG A 36 2.20 8.98 -7.35
C ARG A 36 1.88 8.79 -8.83
N LYS A 37 1.49 7.59 -9.22
CA LYS A 37 1.06 7.29 -10.59
C LYS A 37 -0.19 8.08 -10.97
N ALA A 38 -1.19 8.10 -10.10
CA ALA A 38 -2.43 8.84 -10.32
C ALA A 38 -2.19 10.34 -10.47
N ILE A 39 -1.29 10.92 -9.68
CA ILE A 39 -0.90 12.32 -9.78
C ILE A 39 -0.22 12.60 -11.11
N LYS A 40 0.71 11.73 -11.52
CA LYS A 40 1.42 11.86 -12.79
C LYS A 40 0.50 11.79 -14.00
N GLU A 41 -0.49 10.91 -13.95
CA GLU A 41 -1.47 10.71 -15.01
C GLU A 41 -2.67 11.65 -14.92
N GLU A 42 -2.71 12.52 -13.90
CA GLU A 42 -3.78 13.49 -13.67
C GLU A 42 -5.18 12.88 -13.62
N THR A 43 -5.30 11.68 -13.04
CA THR A 43 -6.59 11.02 -12.83
C THR A 43 -7.40 11.74 -11.74
N LYS A 44 -8.70 11.40 -11.60
CA LYS A 44 -9.54 11.98 -10.55
C LYS A 44 -8.95 11.77 -9.15
N PHE A 45 -8.39 10.58 -8.88
CA PHE A 45 -7.71 10.30 -7.60
C PHE A 45 -6.41 11.08 -7.46
N GLY A 46 -5.70 11.26 -8.57
CA GLY A 46 -4.46 12.02 -8.60
C GLY A 46 -4.65 13.50 -8.27
N VAL A 47 -5.69 14.11 -8.82
CA VAL A 47 -6.03 15.52 -8.53
C VAL A 47 -6.36 15.69 -7.05
N ILE A 48 -7.19 14.80 -6.49
CA ILE A 48 -7.58 14.82 -5.08
C ILE A 48 -6.36 14.56 -4.18
N ALA A 49 -5.57 13.53 -4.49
CA ALA A 49 -4.40 13.17 -3.71
C ALA A 49 -3.37 14.32 -3.67
N LYS A 50 -3.12 14.94 -4.81
CA LYS A 50 -2.21 16.09 -4.91
C LYS A 50 -2.65 17.24 -4.02
N TYR A 51 -3.94 17.53 -3.99
CA TYR A 51 -4.49 18.58 -3.15
C TYR A 51 -4.18 18.31 -1.67
N PHE A 52 -4.53 17.13 -1.15
CA PHE A 52 -4.32 16.80 0.26
C PHE A 52 -2.82 16.70 0.61
N ILE A 53 -2.03 16.04 -0.23
CA ILE A 53 -0.60 15.86 0.00
C ILE A 53 0.15 17.20 0.00
N SER A 54 -0.22 18.13 -0.89
CA SER A 54 0.43 19.44 -0.96
C SER A 54 0.22 20.27 0.31
N PHE A 55 -0.86 20.03 1.05
CA PHE A 55 -1.12 20.68 2.34
C PHE A 55 -0.67 19.85 3.55
N GLY A 56 0.03 18.72 3.33
CA GLY A 56 0.50 17.86 4.41
C GLY A 56 -0.59 17.00 5.05
N TYR A 57 -1.74 16.85 4.42
CA TYR A 57 -2.84 16.05 4.94
C TYR A 57 -2.83 14.66 4.33
N LEU A 58 -3.41 13.69 5.07
CA LEU A 58 -3.68 12.37 4.52
C LEU A 58 -4.86 12.43 3.55
N VAL A 59 -4.80 11.65 2.49
CA VAL A 59 -5.93 11.50 1.57
C VAL A 59 -7.08 10.85 2.35
N PRO A 60 -8.32 11.38 2.24
CA PRO A 60 -9.47 10.80 2.94
C PRO A 60 -9.65 9.32 2.66
N ASP A 61 -10.12 8.57 3.68
CA ASP A 61 -10.29 7.12 3.60
C ASP A 61 -11.12 6.68 2.40
N ASP A 62 -12.21 7.38 2.10
CA ASP A 62 -13.10 7.01 1.00
C ASP A 62 -12.38 6.97 -0.35
N PHE A 63 -11.50 7.94 -0.61
CA PHE A 63 -10.74 7.97 -1.86
C PHE A 63 -9.67 6.89 -1.91
N THR A 64 -8.99 6.65 -0.79
CA THR A 64 -7.98 5.60 -0.70
C THR A 64 -8.62 4.22 -0.90
N ILE A 65 -9.74 3.97 -0.23
CA ILE A 65 -10.48 2.71 -0.34
C ILE A 65 -10.95 2.49 -1.78
N GLN A 66 -11.55 3.51 -2.38
CA GLN A 66 -12.05 3.41 -3.75
C GLN A 66 -10.92 3.14 -4.74
N MET A 67 -9.78 3.81 -4.58
CA MET A 67 -8.62 3.58 -5.43
C MET A 67 -8.12 2.14 -5.34
N ILE A 68 -8.01 1.58 -4.14
CA ILE A 68 -7.59 0.20 -3.93
C ILE A 68 -8.61 -0.77 -4.53
N GLN A 69 -9.90 -0.51 -4.31
CA GLN A 69 -10.96 -1.35 -4.85
C GLN A 69 -10.94 -1.40 -6.38
N GLU A 70 -10.86 -0.25 -7.02
CA GLU A 70 -10.79 -0.18 -8.49
C GLU A 70 -9.53 -0.87 -9.03
N TYR A 71 -8.40 -0.67 -8.37
CA TYR A 71 -7.16 -1.33 -8.75
C TYR A 71 -7.27 -2.85 -8.68
N LEU A 72 -7.83 -3.39 -7.60
CA LEU A 72 -8.04 -4.83 -7.45
C LEU A 72 -9.05 -5.36 -8.46
N GLU A 73 -10.15 -4.64 -8.70
CA GLU A 73 -11.17 -5.03 -9.67
C GLU A 73 -10.56 -5.21 -11.07
N GLU A 74 -9.66 -4.32 -11.46
CA GLU A 74 -9.02 -4.38 -12.77
C GLU A 74 -7.93 -5.44 -12.88
N ASN A 75 -7.27 -5.80 -11.78
CA ASN A 75 -6.01 -6.54 -11.82
C ASN A 75 -6.04 -7.91 -11.14
N ILE A 76 -6.98 -8.17 -10.20
CA ILE A 76 -6.94 -9.37 -9.35
C ILE A 76 -6.95 -10.69 -10.12
N ASN A 77 -7.54 -10.71 -11.30
CA ASN A 77 -7.62 -11.90 -12.14
C ASN A 77 -6.54 -11.97 -13.22
N THR A 78 -5.56 -11.06 -13.20
CA THR A 78 -4.45 -11.09 -14.14
C THR A 78 -3.37 -12.07 -13.69
N GLU A 79 -2.50 -12.45 -14.63
CA GLU A 79 -1.39 -13.37 -14.38
C GLU A 79 -0.43 -12.86 -13.29
N GLU A 80 -0.27 -11.55 -13.16
CA GLU A 80 0.58 -10.94 -12.14
C GLU A 80 0.12 -11.24 -10.72
N PHE A 81 -1.17 -11.50 -10.51
CA PHE A 81 -1.78 -11.77 -9.21
C PHE A 81 -1.96 -13.25 -8.89
N LYS A 82 -1.54 -14.15 -9.78
CA LYS A 82 -1.77 -15.59 -9.60
C LYS A 82 -1.22 -16.17 -8.30
N ASN A 83 -0.11 -15.64 -7.79
CA ASN A 83 0.51 -16.10 -6.55
C ASN A 83 0.09 -15.30 -5.32
N GLY A 84 -0.73 -14.26 -5.51
CA GLY A 84 -1.16 -13.36 -4.46
C GLY A 84 -0.48 -12.01 -4.49
N PHE A 85 -0.64 -11.24 -3.42
CA PHE A 85 -0.16 -9.86 -3.37
C PHE A 85 0.29 -9.45 -1.98
N ILE A 86 0.99 -8.32 -1.93
CA ILE A 86 1.39 -7.63 -0.70
C ILE A 86 0.77 -6.25 -0.72
N LEU A 87 0.00 -5.92 0.33
CA LEU A 87 -0.48 -4.56 0.56
C LEU A 87 0.53 -3.81 1.42
N ASP A 88 1.09 -2.74 0.89
CA ASP A 88 2.03 -1.86 1.57
C ASP A 88 1.43 -0.46 1.68
N GLY A 89 1.26 0.01 2.91
CA GLY A 89 0.68 1.32 3.17
C GLY A 89 -0.85 1.35 3.27
N PHE A 90 -1.49 0.20 3.26
CA PHE A 90 -2.94 0.05 3.40
C PHE A 90 -3.24 -1.30 4.07
N PRO A 91 -4.16 -1.41 5.04
CA PRO A 91 -4.90 -0.30 5.64
C PRO A 91 -4.05 0.51 6.63
N ARG A 92 -4.42 1.77 6.86
CA ARG A 92 -3.80 2.65 7.87
C ARG A 92 -4.77 3.10 8.95
N THR A 93 -6.06 2.89 8.72
CA THR A 93 -7.12 3.26 9.67
C THR A 93 -8.06 2.08 9.88
N ILE A 94 -8.85 2.14 10.97
CA ILE A 94 -9.86 1.13 11.25
C ILE A 94 -10.91 1.08 10.14
N ILE A 95 -11.30 2.24 9.60
CA ILE A 95 -12.26 2.34 8.50
C ILE A 95 -11.73 1.62 7.27
N GLN A 96 -10.46 1.86 6.91
CA GLN A 96 -9.81 1.16 5.81
C GLN A 96 -9.76 -0.35 6.04
N ALA A 97 -9.43 -0.78 7.25
CA ALA A 97 -9.35 -2.20 7.59
C ALA A 97 -10.71 -2.91 7.47
N ARG A 98 -11.78 -2.26 7.92
CA ARG A 98 -13.14 -2.79 7.78
C ARG A 98 -13.56 -2.91 6.33
N LYS A 99 -13.26 -1.89 5.53
CA LYS A 99 -13.56 -1.91 4.09
C LYS A 99 -12.72 -2.92 3.34
N LEU A 100 -11.49 -3.16 3.77
CA LEU A 100 -10.67 -4.23 3.20
C LEU A 100 -11.32 -5.60 3.40
N ALA A 101 -11.92 -5.85 4.56
CA ALA A 101 -12.66 -7.08 4.81
C ALA A 101 -13.84 -7.24 3.83
N ASP A 102 -14.56 -6.16 3.53
CA ASP A 102 -15.64 -6.17 2.55
C ASP A 102 -15.10 -6.46 1.14
N ILE A 103 -13.98 -5.84 0.77
CA ILE A 103 -13.32 -6.06 -0.52
C ILE A 103 -12.86 -7.52 -0.66
N CYS A 104 -12.31 -8.10 0.41
CA CYS A 104 -11.92 -9.51 0.43
C CYS A 104 -13.11 -10.42 0.12
N SER A 105 -14.26 -10.14 0.73
CA SER A 105 -15.48 -10.90 0.46
C SER A 105 -15.98 -10.70 -0.97
N MET A 106 -15.92 -9.47 -1.48
CA MET A 106 -16.38 -9.11 -2.82
C MET A 106 -15.58 -9.85 -3.90
N PHE A 107 -14.26 -9.94 -3.77
CA PHE A 107 -13.39 -10.57 -4.76
C PHE A 107 -13.01 -12.02 -4.40
N ASN A 108 -13.59 -12.56 -3.34
CA ASN A 108 -13.39 -13.94 -2.92
C ASN A 108 -11.92 -14.31 -2.65
N PHE A 109 -11.22 -13.45 -1.92
CA PHE A 109 -9.90 -13.76 -1.39
C PHE A 109 -9.82 -13.49 0.11
N LYS A 110 -8.74 -13.93 0.75
CA LYS A 110 -8.51 -13.70 2.17
C LYS A 110 -7.10 -13.15 2.39
N ILE A 111 -6.91 -12.45 3.49
CA ILE A 111 -5.58 -12.06 3.95
C ILE A 111 -5.00 -13.22 4.76
N ASP A 112 -3.86 -13.74 4.33
CA ASP A 112 -3.22 -14.90 4.96
C ASP A 112 -2.34 -14.51 6.15
N ALA A 113 -1.72 -13.32 6.09
CA ALA A 113 -0.84 -12.86 7.15
C ALA A 113 -0.78 -11.33 7.19
N VAL A 114 -0.60 -10.80 8.40
CA VAL A 114 -0.28 -9.40 8.63
C VAL A 114 1.08 -9.36 9.32
N ILE A 115 2.06 -8.71 8.68
CA ILE A 115 3.42 -8.61 9.19
C ILE A 115 3.66 -7.17 9.61
N ASN A 116 3.93 -6.97 10.90
CA ASN A 116 4.26 -5.66 11.44
C ASN A 116 5.77 -5.57 11.66
N LEU A 117 6.42 -4.62 10.99
CA LEU A 117 7.84 -4.36 11.17
C LEU A 117 8.02 -3.37 12.31
N ASP A 118 8.47 -3.89 13.45
CA ASP A 118 8.72 -3.13 14.66
C ASP A 118 10.21 -2.94 14.86
N ILE A 119 10.66 -1.68 14.89
CA ILE A 119 12.06 -1.34 15.12
C ILE A 119 12.17 -0.25 16.19
N PRO A 120 13.31 -0.18 16.94
CA PRO A 120 13.52 0.87 17.95
C PRO A 120 13.41 2.26 17.34
N GLU A 121 12.84 3.20 18.10
CA GLU A 121 12.61 4.57 17.65
C GLU A 121 13.90 5.27 17.23
N ASP A 122 15.00 5.08 17.97
CA ASP A 122 16.30 5.67 17.66
C ASP A 122 16.84 5.20 16.30
N VAL A 123 16.68 3.92 15.96
CA VAL A 123 17.04 3.37 14.65
C VAL A 123 16.16 3.97 13.57
N LEU A 124 14.86 4.12 13.84
CA LEU A 124 13.91 4.72 12.91
C LEU A 124 14.26 6.16 12.56
N VAL A 125 14.55 6.97 13.58
CA VAL A 125 14.96 8.37 13.41
C VAL A 125 16.22 8.46 12.55
N LYS A 126 17.22 7.61 12.83
CA LYS A 126 18.47 7.57 12.07
C LYS A 126 18.23 7.23 10.59
N ARG A 127 17.37 6.25 10.31
CA ARG A 127 17.04 5.84 8.94
C ARG A 127 16.29 6.93 8.18
N LEU A 128 15.32 7.57 8.82
CA LEU A 128 14.54 8.65 8.21
C LEU A 128 15.41 9.86 7.90
N SER A 129 16.35 10.21 8.79
CA SER A 129 17.28 11.31 8.58
C SER A 129 18.21 11.08 7.38
N GLY A 130 18.52 9.81 7.08
CA GLY A 130 19.36 9.44 5.94
C GLY A 130 18.59 9.16 4.65
N ARG A 131 17.25 9.19 4.69
CA ARG A 131 16.42 8.84 3.53
C ARG A 131 16.57 9.85 2.40
N ARG A 132 16.72 9.34 1.18
CA ARG A 132 16.76 10.13 -0.05
C ARG A 132 15.71 9.60 -1.02
N THR A 133 15.12 10.50 -1.79
CA THR A 133 14.18 10.17 -2.85
C THR A 133 14.78 10.58 -4.19
N CYS A 134 14.85 9.64 -5.12
CA CYS A 134 15.25 9.95 -6.50
C CYS A 134 14.11 10.68 -7.20
N ALA A 135 14.45 11.83 -7.76
CA ALA A 135 13.50 12.63 -8.54
C ALA A 135 13.25 11.99 -9.92
#